data_35512084e66b4fa2990072e4f08bd35d
#
_entry.id   35512084e66b4fa2990072e4f08bd35d
#
_cell.length_a   1.000
_cell.length_b   1.000
_cell.length_c   1.000
_cell.angle_alpha   90.00
_cell.angle_beta   90.00
_cell.angle_gamma   90.00
#
_symmetry.space_group_name_H-M   'P 1'
#
loop_
_entity.id
_entity.type
_entity.pdbx_description
1 polymer ?
#
loop_
_entity_poly.entity_id
_entity_poly.type
_entity_poly.pdbx_seq_one_letter_code
_entity_poly.pdbx_strand_id
1 'polypeptide(L)'
;MQCPEGELEKRKEVVHVVSLHEIDVINSRQQGFLALFAGDTGEIKGEVREQIDAKVAAWREEGKADIVPGVLFIDEVHMLDIECFSWLNRGLESDLAPVLIMATNRGITTIRGTTYRSPHGLPIDLLDRLMIVMTKPYSPDELKRILTIRAEEEDVEMTEQALALLT
;
A
#
# COMPACT_ATOMS: atom_id res chain seq x y z
N MET A 1 -0.54 53.38 -28.48
CA MET A 1 -0.48 52.48 -27.30
C MET A 1 0.70 51.56 -27.52
N GLN A 2 1.76 51.68 -26.74
CA GLN A 2 2.92 50.78 -26.86
C GLN A 2 2.52 49.45 -26.26
N CYS A 3 2.73 48.34 -27.00
CA CYS A 3 2.60 47.01 -26.45
C CYS A 3 3.67 46.78 -25.37
N PRO A 4 3.35 46.17 -24.22
CA PRO A 4 4.36 45.84 -23.23
C PRO A 4 5.37 44.86 -23.83
N GLU A 5 6.66 45.13 -23.63
CA GLU A 5 7.73 44.18 -23.96
C GLU A 5 7.73 43.04 -22.92
N GLY A 6 7.50 41.82 -23.38
CA GLY A 6 7.54 40.63 -22.55
C GLY A 6 6.46 39.61 -22.92
N GLU A 7 6.52 38.44 -22.33
CA GLU A 7 5.50 37.42 -22.50
C GLU A 7 4.17 37.87 -21.87
N LEU A 8 3.11 37.91 -22.69
CA LEU A 8 1.75 38.26 -22.26
C LEU A 8 1.14 37.19 -21.31
N GLU A 9 1.63 35.97 -21.39
CA GLU A 9 1.23 34.86 -20.55
C GLU A 9 2.46 34.22 -19.91
N LYS A 10 2.45 34.12 -18.58
CA LYS A 10 3.49 33.42 -17.83
C LYS A 10 2.99 31.99 -17.57
N ARG A 11 3.55 30.99 -18.26
CA ARG A 11 3.28 29.60 -17.96
C ARG A 11 3.86 29.25 -16.60
N LYS A 12 3.01 28.79 -15.68
CA LYS A 12 3.41 28.26 -14.39
C LYS A 12 3.08 26.79 -14.37
N GLU A 13 4.10 25.97 -14.16
CA GLU A 13 3.90 24.56 -13.90
C GLU A 13 3.50 24.38 -12.44
N VAL A 14 2.38 23.69 -12.22
CA VAL A 14 1.88 23.38 -10.88
C VAL A 14 1.80 21.86 -10.77
N VAL A 15 2.55 21.31 -9.83
CA VAL A 15 2.53 19.88 -9.54
C VAL A 15 1.52 19.62 -8.44
N HIS A 16 0.56 18.72 -8.73
CA HIS A 16 -0.41 18.23 -7.77
C HIS A 16 -0.11 16.77 -7.45
N VAL A 17 -0.04 16.44 -6.16
CA VAL A 17 0.10 15.07 -5.68
C VAL A 17 -1.27 14.61 -5.21
N VAL A 18 -1.81 13.59 -5.87
CA VAL A 18 -3.15 13.05 -5.61
C VAL A 18 -3.09 11.52 -5.65
N SER A 19 -3.95 10.86 -4.89
CA SER A 19 -4.10 9.40 -4.96
C SER A 19 -5.05 9.03 -6.11
N LEU A 20 -4.91 7.80 -6.66
CA LEU A 20 -5.84 7.29 -7.66
C LEU A 20 -7.28 7.26 -7.13
N HIS A 21 -7.45 6.93 -5.85
CA HIS A 21 -8.76 6.93 -5.20
C HIS A 21 -9.43 8.31 -5.19
N GLU A 22 -8.66 9.38 -4.94
CA GLU A 22 -9.20 10.75 -5.00
C GLU A 22 -9.66 11.11 -6.40
N ILE A 23 -8.91 10.69 -7.43
CA ILE A 23 -9.31 10.90 -8.83
C ILE A 23 -10.59 10.11 -9.14
N ASP A 24 -10.69 8.87 -8.69
CA ASP A 24 -11.88 8.03 -8.85
C ASP A 24 -13.13 8.67 -8.22
N VAL A 25 -12.99 9.17 -6.99
CA VAL A 25 -14.08 9.85 -6.26
C VAL A 25 -14.54 11.11 -7.00
N ILE A 26 -13.60 11.92 -7.47
CA ILE A 26 -13.93 13.15 -8.22
C ILE A 26 -14.70 12.82 -9.51
N ASN A 27 -14.34 11.74 -10.20
CA ASN A 27 -14.95 11.37 -11.48
C ASN A 27 -16.21 10.49 -11.31
N SER A 28 -16.46 9.90 -10.15
CA SER A 28 -17.59 9.01 -9.92
C SER A 28 -18.93 9.73 -9.73
N ARG A 29 -18.91 11.03 -9.38
CA ARG A 29 -20.12 11.81 -9.05
C ARG A 29 -20.06 13.21 -9.67
N GLN A 30 -21.23 13.79 -9.96
CA GLN A 30 -21.31 15.19 -10.42
C GLN A 30 -20.77 16.21 -9.39
N GLN A 31 -20.72 15.83 -8.10
CA GLN A 31 -20.18 16.62 -6.99
C GLN A 31 -19.06 15.88 -6.27
N GLY A 32 -18.27 15.09 -6.99
CA GLY A 32 -17.22 14.25 -6.43
C GLY A 32 -16.21 15.00 -5.58
N PHE A 33 -15.90 16.25 -5.94
CA PHE A 33 -15.03 17.11 -5.16
C PHE A 33 -15.57 17.41 -3.76
N LEU A 34 -16.90 17.59 -3.61
CA LEU A 34 -17.54 17.78 -2.30
C LEU A 34 -17.58 16.48 -1.48
N ALA A 35 -17.66 15.33 -2.14
CA ALA A 35 -17.65 14.03 -1.46
C ALA A 35 -16.33 13.74 -0.73
N LEU A 36 -15.21 14.26 -1.20
CA LEU A 36 -13.91 14.14 -0.52
C LEU A 36 -13.91 14.81 0.87
N PHE A 37 -14.64 15.92 1.00
CA PHE A 37 -14.75 16.66 2.27
C PHE A 37 -15.81 16.09 3.19
N ALA A 38 -16.84 15.44 2.63
CA ALA A 38 -17.93 14.85 3.41
C ALA A 38 -17.60 13.46 3.98
N GLY A 39 -16.50 12.83 3.54
CA GLY A 39 -16.11 11.49 3.96
C GLY A 39 -17.01 10.35 3.46
N ASP A 40 -18.09 10.68 2.71
CA ASP A 40 -19.01 9.72 2.12
C ASP A 40 -18.67 9.46 0.64
N THR A 41 -17.75 8.55 0.41
CA THR A 41 -17.30 8.21 -0.94
C THR A 41 -18.24 7.26 -1.67
N GLY A 42 -19.04 6.48 -0.96
CA GLY A 42 -19.91 5.45 -1.53
C GLY A 42 -19.11 4.40 -2.33
N GLU A 43 -19.81 3.48 -2.96
CA GLU A 43 -19.19 2.48 -3.83
C GLU A 43 -18.89 3.07 -5.20
N ILE A 44 -17.64 2.98 -5.64
CA ILE A 44 -17.18 3.43 -6.96
C ILE A 44 -17.31 2.26 -7.94
N LYS A 45 -17.99 2.50 -9.07
CA LYS A 45 -18.16 1.48 -10.12
C LYS A 45 -16.81 1.09 -10.72
N GLY A 46 -16.61 -0.22 -10.95
CA GLY A 46 -15.39 -0.76 -11.55
C GLY A 46 -15.05 -0.12 -12.90
N GLU A 47 -16.06 0.13 -13.74
CA GLU A 47 -15.89 0.79 -15.04
C GLU A 47 -15.24 2.18 -14.93
N VAL A 48 -15.57 2.94 -13.89
CA VAL A 48 -14.97 4.26 -13.65
C VAL A 48 -13.51 4.12 -13.31
N ARG A 49 -13.15 3.14 -12.46
CA ARG A 49 -11.76 2.85 -12.11
C ARG A 49 -10.92 2.45 -13.33
N GLU A 50 -11.44 1.55 -14.15
CA GLU A 50 -10.75 1.12 -15.38
C GLU A 50 -10.52 2.28 -16.34
N GLN A 51 -11.49 3.18 -16.50
CA GLN A 51 -11.35 4.38 -17.33
C GLN A 51 -10.29 5.33 -16.79
N ILE A 52 -10.23 5.52 -15.47
CA ILE A 52 -9.25 6.39 -14.83
C ILE A 52 -7.86 5.76 -14.94
N ASP A 53 -7.72 4.46 -14.69
CA ASP A 53 -6.44 3.75 -14.82
C ASP A 53 -5.87 3.87 -16.24
N ALA A 54 -6.71 3.68 -17.27
CA ALA A 54 -6.32 3.86 -18.67
C ALA A 54 -5.89 5.31 -18.97
N LYS A 55 -6.60 6.30 -18.38
CA LYS A 55 -6.28 7.71 -18.57
C LYS A 55 -4.97 8.11 -17.88
N VAL A 56 -4.73 7.59 -16.67
CA VAL A 56 -3.50 7.83 -15.92
C VAL A 56 -2.31 7.17 -16.62
N ALA A 57 -2.48 5.97 -17.18
CA ALA A 57 -1.46 5.31 -18.00
C ALA A 57 -1.09 6.16 -19.23
N ALA A 58 -2.09 6.72 -19.93
CA ALA A 58 -1.85 7.63 -21.05
C ALA A 58 -1.10 8.91 -20.63
N TRP A 59 -1.45 9.50 -19.47
CA TRP A 59 -0.73 10.66 -18.94
C TRP A 59 0.72 10.35 -18.59
N ARG A 60 1.00 9.15 -18.09
CA ARG A 60 2.38 8.70 -17.85
C ARG A 60 3.17 8.61 -19.16
N GLU A 61 2.60 8.03 -20.20
CA GLU A 61 3.24 7.95 -21.52
C GLU A 61 3.50 9.31 -22.15
N GLU A 62 2.59 10.27 -21.92
CA GLU A 62 2.73 11.66 -22.38
C GLU A 62 3.70 12.50 -21.52
N GLY A 63 4.24 11.93 -20.44
CA GLY A 63 5.12 12.64 -19.50
C GLY A 63 4.41 13.73 -18.68
N LYS A 64 3.09 13.66 -18.54
CA LYS A 64 2.27 14.59 -17.75
C LYS A 64 2.07 14.16 -16.30
N ALA A 65 2.29 12.88 -16.01
CA ALA A 65 2.13 12.32 -14.68
C ALA A 65 3.23 11.30 -14.38
N ASP A 66 3.71 11.34 -13.13
CA ASP A 66 4.57 10.31 -12.57
C ASP A 66 3.79 9.50 -11.56
N ILE A 67 3.90 8.18 -11.64
CA ILE A 67 3.22 7.26 -10.72
C ILE A 67 4.22 6.79 -9.67
N VAL A 68 3.93 7.12 -8.42
CA VAL A 68 4.67 6.62 -7.26
C VAL A 68 3.90 5.43 -6.69
N PRO A 69 4.45 4.20 -6.77
CA PRO A 69 3.77 3.02 -6.24
C PRO A 69 3.62 3.13 -4.73
N GLY A 70 2.45 2.75 -4.22
CA GLY A 70 2.21 2.59 -2.80
C GLY A 70 2.76 1.27 -2.27
N VAL A 71 2.62 1.06 -0.95
CA VAL A 71 2.95 -0.20 -0.28
C VAL A 71 1.68 -0.77 0.34
N LEU A 72 1.35 -2.01 -0.01
CA LEU A 72 0.30 -2.78 0.62
C LEU A 72 0.94 -3.78 1.59
N PHE A 73 0.73 -3.59 2.89
CA PHE A 73 1.17 -4.51 3.92
C PHE A 73 -0.01 -5.35 4.42
N ILE A 74 0.14 -6.67 4.38
CA ILE A 74 -0.87 -7.61 4.89
C ILE A 74 -0.21 -8.45 5.98
N ASP A 75 -0.63 -8.23 7.22
CA ASP A 75 -0.24 -9.07 8.34
C ASP A 75 -1.14 -10.31 8.44
N GLU A 76 -0.62 -11.39 9.02
CA GLU A 76 -1.34 -12.67 9.18
C GLU A 76 -2.00 -13.14 7.86
N VAL A 77 -1.27 -13.05 6.77
CA VAL A 77 -1.79 -13.28 5.40
C VAL A 77 -2.46 -14.65 5.21
N HIS A 78 -2.09 -15.64 6.03
CA HIS A 78 -2.73 -16.98 6.03
C HIS A 78 -4.22 -16.95 6.45
N MET A 79 -4.72 -15.82 6.94
CA MET A 79 -6.14 -15.61 7.26
C MET A 79 -6.99 -15.26 6.04
N LEU A 80 -6.39 -14.98 4.90
CA LEU A 80 -7.10 -14.72 3.65
C LEU A 80 -7.62 -16.02 3.02
N ASP A 81 -8.75 -15.91 2.33
CA ASP A 81 -9.35 -17.00 1.56
C ASP A 81 -8.70 -17.14 0.17
N ILE A 82 -8.91 -18.29 -0.48
CA ILE A 82 -8.31 -18.61 -1.79
C ILE A 82 -8.68 -17.58 -2.88
N GLU A 83 -9.90 -17.04 -2.83
CA GLU A 83 -10.36 -16.01 -3.77
C GLU A 83 -9.56 -14.71 -3.64
N CYS A 84 -9.20 -14.33 -2.41
CA CYS A 84 -8.36 -13.17 -2.16
C CYS A 84 -6.97 -13.34 -2.77
N PHE A 85 -6.37 -14.51 -2.68
CA PHE A 85 -5.09 -14.81 -3.30
C PHE A 85 -5.16 -14.76 -4.83
N SER A 86 -6.23 -15.26 -5.42
CA SER A 86 -6.45 -15.20 -6.86
C SER A 86 -6.58 -13.76 -7.34
N TRP A 87 -7.26 -12.92 -6.56
CA TRP A 87 -7.37 -11.49 -6.83
C TRP A 87 -6.02 -10.77 -6.71
N LEU A 88 -5.25 -11.07 -5.66
CA LEU A 88 -3.90 -10.50 -5.47
C LEU A 88 -2.98 -10.84 -6.62
N ASN A 89 -2.99 -12.09 -7.11
CA ASN A 89 -2.20 -12.50 -8.27
C ASN A 89 -2.48 -11.64 -9.50
N ARG A 90 -3.76 -11.37 -9.78
CA ARG A 90 -4.16 -10.49 -10.89
C ARG A 90 -3.79 -9.03 -10.63
N GLY A 91 -3.97 -8.56 -9.40
CA GLY A 91 -3.64 -7.19 -9.00
C GLY A 91 -2.15 -6.88 -9.12
N LEU A 92 -1.28 -7.86 -8.86
CA LEU A 92 0.18 -7.71 -8.98
C LEU A 92 0.67 -7.59 -10.43
N GLU A 93 -0.13 -8.01 -11.40
CA GLU A 93 0.21 -7.91 -12.84
C GLU A 93 -0.07 -6.52 -13.42
N SER A 94 -0.76 -5.66 -12.68
CA SER A 94 -1.05 -4.28 -13.12
C SER A 94 0.20 -3.40 -13.07
N ASP A 95 0.37 -2.53 -14.05
CA ASP A 95 1.43 -1.51 -14.07
C ASP A 95 1.32 -0.48 -12.94
N LEU A 96 0.14 -0.38 -12.32
CA LEU A 96 -0.17 0.49 -11.18
C LEU A 96 -0.11 -0.25 -9.84
N ALA A 97 0.35 -1.51 -9.84
CA ALA A 97 0.36 -2.33 -8.64
C ALA A 97 1.24 -1.73 -7.54
N PRO A 98 0.79 -1.75 -6.27
CA PRO A 98 1.62 -1.39 -5.14
C PRO A 98 2.68 -2.46 -4.88
N VAL A 99 3.71 -2.10 -4.12
CA VAL A 99 4.64 -3.08 -3.56
C VAL A 99 3.91 -3.88 -2.48
N LEU A 100 3.81 -5.20 -2.67
CA LEU A 100 3.13 -6.08 -1.73
C LEU A 100 4.12 -6.65 -0.71
N ILE A 101 3.84 -6.45 0.58
CA ILE A 101 4.57 -7.04 1.70
C ILE A 101 3.57 -7.85 2.53
N MET A 102 3.87 -9.11 2.74
CA MET A 102 3.03 -10.02 3.51
C MET A 102 3.80 -10.61 4.68
N ALA A 103 3.15 -10.75 5.83
CA ALA A 103 3.73 -11.37 7.00
C ALA A 103 2.90 -12.59 7.44
N THR A 104 3.58 -13.64 7.89
CA THR A 104 2.94 -14.83 8.47
C THR A 104 3.90 -15.54 9.40
N ASN A 105 3.36 -16.18 10.43
CA ASN A 105 4.09 -17.04 11.37
C ASN A 105 3.81 -18.53 11.13
N ARG A 106 3.07 -18.88 10.06
CA ARG A 106 2.67 -20.28 9.79
C ARG A 106 3.74 -21.02 8.98
N GLY A 107 3.95 -22.27 9.35
CA GLY A 107 4.68 -23.24 8.54
C GLY A 107 3.76 -23.89 7.48
N ILE A 108 3.83 -25.21 7.32
CA ILE A 108 2.94 -25.94 6.40
C ILE A 108 1.55 -26.02 7.04
N THR A 109 0.58 -25.37 6.44
CA THR A 109 -0.80 -25.31 6.93
C THR A 109 -1.81 -25.40 5.78
N THR A 110 -3.07 -25.58 6.12
CA THR A 110 -4.16 -25.63 5.14
C THR A 110 -4.52 -24.21 4.70
N ILE A 111 -4.68 -24.01 3.39
CA ILE A 111 -5.19 -22.74 2.84
C ILE A 111 -6.65 -22.58 3.30
N ARG A 112 -6.98 -21.43 3.85
CA ARG A 112 -8.32 -21.15 4.35
C ARG A 112 -9.36 -21.30 3.24
N GLY A 113 -10.49 -21.92 3.58
CA GLY A 113 -11.55 -22.22 2.62
C GLY A 113 -11.30 -23.45 1.74
N THR A 114 -10.17 -24.16 1.93
CA THR A 114 -9.83 -25.36 1.16
C THR A 114 -9.36 -26.51 2.07
N THR A 115 -9.23 -27.70 1.52
CA THR A 115 -8.58 -28.84 2.18
C THR A 115 -7.10 -28.99 1.81
N TYR A 116 -6.56 -28.06 1.01
CA TYR A 116 -5.23 -28.13 0.45
C TYR A 116 -4.19 -27.60 1.43
N ARG A 117 -3.11 -28.36 1.64
CA ARG A 117 -2.00 -27.95 2.49
C ARG A 117 -0.89 -27.34 1.64
N SER A 118 -0.40 -26.20 2.07
CA SER A 118 0.68 -25.47 1.38
C SER A 118 1.63 -24.84 2.40
N PRO A 119 2.87 -24.55 2.02
CA PRO A 119 3.76 -23.72 2.83
C PRO A 119 3.12 -22.37 3.11
N HIS A 120 3.21 -21.95 4.36
CA HIS A 120 2.69 -20.66 4.85
C HIS A 120 1.17 -20.46 4.70
N GLY A 121 0.42 -21.46 4.22
CA GLY A 121 -1.01 -21.34 3.94
C GLY A 121 -1.33 -20.49 2.72
N LEU A 122 -0.36 -20.35 1.78
CA LEU A 122 -0.52 -19.60 0.54
C LEU A 122 -0.52 -20.56 -0.67
N PRO A 123 -1.22 -20.20 -1.76
CA PRO A 123 -1.13 -20.94 -3.02
C PRO A 123 0.29 -20.93 -3.58
N ILE A 124 0.70 -22.04 -4.19
CA ILE A 124 2.05 -22.18 -4.76
C ILE A 124 2.28 -21.13 -5.86
N ASP A 125 1.28 -20.85 -6.69
CA ASP A 125 1.35 -19.86 -7.77
C ASP A 125 1.73 -18.45 -7.26
N LEU A 126 1.26 -18.10 -6.06
CA LEU A 126 1.63 -16.85 -5.42
C LEU A 126 3.03 -16.93 -4.81
N LEU A 127 3.35 -18.05 -4.14
CA LEU A 127 4.67 -18.24 -3.51
C LEU A 127 5.81 -18.17 -4.51
N ASP A 128 5.65 -18.70 -5.71
CA ASP A 128 6.65 -18.67 -6.78
C ASP A 128 6.95 -17.24 -7.29
N ARG A 129 6.07 -16.30 -7.01
CA ARG A 129 6.22 -14.87 -7.38
C ARG A 129 6.79 -14.02 -6.25
N LEU A 130 6.98 -14.57 -5.07
CA LEU A 130 7.37 -13.84 -3.86
C LEU A 130 8.81 -14.08 -3.47
N MET A 131 9.43 -13.04 -2.97
CA MET A 131 10.70 -13.14 -2.26
C MET A 131 10.42 -13.47 -0.80
N ILE A 132 10.83 -14.66 -0.35
CA ILE A 132 10.60 -15.10 1.03
C ILE A 132 11.78 -14.67 1.89
N VAL A 133 11.48 -13.88 2.92
CA VAL A 133 12.44 -13.43 3.94
C VAL A 133 12.12 -14.13 5.26
N MET A 134 13.06 -14.92 5.74
CA MET A 134 12.92 -15.58 7.04
C MET A 134 13.46 -14.68 8.16
N THR A 135 12.61 -14.39 9.14
CA THR A 135 13.02 -13.71 10.37
C THR A 135 13.64 -14.69 11.35
N LYS A 136 14.54 -14.19 12.19
CA LYS A 136 15.15 -14.94 13.28
C LYS A 136 14.67 -14.38 14.62
N PRO A 137 14.61 -15.21 15.68
CA PRO A 137 14.41 -14.69 17.04
C PRO A 137 15.47 -13.66 17.40
N TYR A 138 15.07 -12.64 18.12
CA TYR A 138 15.99 -11.62 18.60
C TYR A 138 16.91 -12.16 19.70
N SER A 139 18.13 -11.67 19.73
CA SER A 139 19.05 -11.87 20.84
C SER A 139 18.65 -11.00 22.06
N PRO A 140 19.08 -11.34 23.28
CA PRO A 140 18.80 -10.51 24.45
C PRO A 140 19.24 -9.05 24.30
N ASP A 141 20.38 -8.81 23.66
CA ASP A 141 20.88 -7.44 23.44
C ASP A 141 19.99 -6.66 22.46
N GLU A 142 19.49 -7.32 21.41
CA GLU A 142 18.54 -6.74 20.47
C GLU A 142 17.18 -6.45 21.15
N LEU A 143 16.69 -7.36 21.99
CA LEU A 143 15.49 -7.16 22.78
C LEU A 143 15.63 -5.97 23.71
N LYS A 144 16.76 -5.85 24.41
CA LYS A 144 17.06 -4.70 25.26
C LYS A 144 16.98 -3.39 24.48
N ARG A 145 17.57 -3.37 23.29
CA ARG A 145 17.55 -2.19 22.42
C ARG A 145 16.14 -1.84 21.92
N ILE A 146 15.36 -2.86 21.54
CA ILE A 146 13.95 -2.68 21.13
C ILE A 146 13.12 -2.09 22.27
N LEU A 147 13.27 -2.63 23.49
CA LEU A 147 12.58 -2.12 24.68
C LEU A 147 12.97 -0.67 24.99
N THR A 148 14.26 -0.32 24.86
CA THR A 148 14.72 1.06 25.06
C THR A 148 14.07 2.01 24.06
N ILE A 149 14.09 1.68 22.77
CA ILE A 149 13.44 2.49 21.72
C ILE A 149 11.95 2.64 21.98
N ARG A 150 11.26 1.57 22.36
CA ARG A 150 9.84 1.62 22.67
C ARG A 150 9.54 2.47 23.90
N ALA A 151 10.37 2.40 24.94
CA ALA A 151 10.22 3.22 26.12
C ALA A 151 10.44 4.71 25.82
N GLU A 152 11.41 5.04 24.97
CA GLU A 152 11.67 6.42 24.52
C GLU A 152 10.49 6.96 23.68
N GLU A 153 9.94 6.18 22.76
CA GLU A 153 8.81 6.60 21.89
C GLU A 153 7.50 6.79 22.67
N GLU A 154 7.29 6.02 23.75
CA GLU A 154 6.08 6.08 24.59
C GLU A 154 6.26 6.96 25.83
N ASP A 155 7.40 7.65 25.95
CA ASP A 155 7.74 8.50 27.12
C ASP A 155 7.66 7.74 28.47
N VAL A 156 8.09 6.47 28.49
CA VAL A 156 8.08 5.61 29.67
C VAL A 156 9.48 5.51 30.26
N GLU A 157 9.63 5.95 31.51
CA GLU A 157 10.88 5.77 32.23
C GLU A 157 11.06 4.32 32.71
N MET A 158 12.14 3.66 32.24
CA MET A 158 12.50 2.32 32.67
C MET A 158 13.86 2.30 33.38
N THR A 159 13.93 1.61 34.51
CA THR A 159 15.21 1.36 35.17
C THR A 159 16.01 0.27 34.47
N GLU A 160 17.34 0.31 34.58
CA GLU A 160 18.19 -0.74 33.98
C GLU A 160 17.85 -2.15 34.51
N GLN A 161 17.45 -2.24 35.79
CA GLN A 161 17.03 -3.51 36.38
C GLN A 161 15.73 -4.01 35.79
N ALA A 162 14.75 -3.14 35.52
CA ALA A 162 13.50 -3.50 34.88
C ALA A 162 13.76 -3.96 33.42
N LEU A 163 14.61 -3.25 32.72
CA LEU A 163 15.01 -3.58 31.35
C LEU A 163 15.70 -4.96 31.28
N ALA A 164 16.61 -5.24 32.23
CA ALA A 164 17.29 -6.54 32.30
C ALA A 164 16.36 -7.71 32.70
N LEU A 165 15.29 -7.43 33.45
CA LEU A 165 14.31 -8.44 33.84
C LEU A 165 13.34 -8.78 32.70
N LEU A 166 13.06 -7.83 31.82
CA LEU A 166 12.16 -8.01 30.67
C LEU A 166 12.86 -8.62 29.43
N THR A 167 14.18 -8.69 29.46
CA THR A 167 14.98 -9.25 28.36
C THR A 167 15.27 -10.74 28.59
#